data_35db18c908dee5a7aed67db181b37dab
#
_entry.id   35db18c908dee5a7aed67db181b37dab
#
_cell.length_a   1.000
_cell.length_b   1.000
_cell.length_c   1.000
_cell.angle_alpha   90.00
_cell.angle_beta   90.00
_cell.angle_gamma   90.00
#
_symmetry.space_group_name_H-M   'P 1'
#
loop_
_entity.id
_entity.type
_entity.pdbx_description
1 polymer ?
#
loop_
_entity_poly.entity_id
_entity_poly.type
_entity_poly.pdbx_seq_one_letter_code
_entity_poly.pdbx_strand_id
1 'polypeptide(L)'
;SRGLGDVYKRQLLVAVLAGLATGLVTGLLHTFMGIPAILAGILTQLALYSINLKIMGKANQSINVDKYGLLISLRWVKEFALHNPIIMVILATAVVIGVLYWFFGTELGCGIRATGSNPAMSRAQGINTNFNIVLGLAVSNALVALSGALLSQYQGFADVGMGRGAIVIGLAAVIIGEALFSRIFHNFALKMVSVSLGAIIYYIVIQLVLTLGFDANLLKLLSASVVAVFLAVPYWKGKYFSKPVKKAKEDAKNA
;
A
#
# COMPACT_ATOMS: atom_id res chain seq x y z
N SER A 1 3.53 -9.88 34.37
CA SER A 1 3.53 -10.27 32.93
C SER A 1 2.31 -9.75 32.14
N ARG A 2 1.22 -9.31 32.78
CA ARG A 2 0.03 -8.76 32.08
C ARG A 2 0.22 -7.38 31.45
N GLY A 3 1.11 -6.54 31.96
CA GLY A 3 1.35 -5.18 31.44
C GLY A 3 2.15 -5.12 30.14
N LEU A 4 2.84 -6.16 29.76
CA LEU A 4 3.73 -6.19 28.59
C LEU A 4 2.97 -6.53 27.29
N GLY A 5 1.91 -7.34 27.33
CA GLY A 5 1.04 -7.62 26.17
C GLY A 5 0.23 -6.42 25.72
N ASP A 6 -0.03 -5.45 26.61
CA ASP A 6 -0.77 -4.24 26.28
C ASP A 6 0.08 -3.21 25.50
N VAL A 7 1.40 -3.25 25.63
CA VAL A 7 2.30 -2.29 24.97
C VAL A 7 2.28 -2.44 23.45
N TYR A 8 2.12 -3.67 22.91
CA TYR A 8 2.10 -3.88 21.45
C TYR A 8 0.78 -3.52 20.80
N LYS A 9 -0.31 -3.85 21.50
CA LYS A 9 -1.64 -3.43 21.05
C LYS A 9 -1.70 -1.91 21.00
N ARG A 10 -1.11 -1.25 22.01
CA ARG A 10 -0.97 0.21 22.04
C ARG A 10 -0.07 0.73 20.92
N GLN A 11 1.04 0.06 20.62
CA GLN A 11 1.95 0.46 19.53
C GLN A 11 1.25 0.46 18.19
N LEU A 12 0.50 -0.59 17.84
CA LEU A 12 -0.26 -0.66 16.59
C LEU A 12 -1.36 0.41 16.53
N LEU A 13 -2.08 0.63 17.63
CA LEU A 13 -3.09 1.68 17.72
C LEU A 13 -2.46 3.07 17.54
N VAL A 14 -1.37 3.36 18.24
CA VAL A 14 -0.64 4.63 18.11
C VAL A 14 -0.12 4.82 16.68
N ALA A 15 0.40 3.78 16.03
CA ALA A 15 0.84 3.84 14.65
C ALA A 15 -0.31 4.18 13.70
N VAL A 16 -1.47 3.54 13.86
CA VAL A 16 -2.69 3.83 13.06
C VAL A 16 -3.14 5.27 13.28
N LEU A 17 -3.20 5.74 14.52
CA LEU A 17 -3.60 7.12 14.84
C LEU A 17 -2.61 8.14 14.28
N ALA A 18 -1.30 7.88 14.38
CA ALA A 18 -0.27 8.72 13.79
C ALA A 18 -0.41 8.75 12.25
N GLY A 19 -0.67 7.59 11.62
CA GLY A 19 -0.94 7.49 10.20
C GLY A 19 -2.19 8.26 9.77
N LEU A 20 -3.28 8.17 10.53
CA LEU A 20 -4.49 8.99 10.31
C LEU A 20 -4.18 10.48 10.38
N ALA A 21 -3.48 10.93 11.41
CA ALA A 21 -3.12 12.33 11.58
C ALA A 21 -2.26 12.85 10.43
N THR A 22 -1.26 12.09 10.00
CA THR A 22 -0.41 12.47 8.85
C THR A 22 -1.15 12.47 7.53
N GLY A 23 -2.08 11.51 7.34
CA GLY A 23 -2.94 11.47 6.17
C GLY A 23 -3.94 12.64 6.14
N LEU A 24 -4.45 13.06 7.29
CA LEU A 24 -5.26 14.28 7.40
C LEU A 24 -4.45 15.52 6.97
N VAL A 25 -3.21 15.67 7.45
CA VAL A 25 -2.33 16.78 7.04
C VAL A 25 -2.11 16.76 5.53
N THR A 26 -1.78 15.61 4.95
CA THR A 26 -1.61 15.46 3.49
C THR A 26 -2.88 15.83 2.73
N GLY A 27 -4.03 15.37 3.22
CA GLY A 27 -5.33 15.66 2.63
C GLY A 27 -5.68 17.16 2.68
N LEU A 28 -5.38 17.82 3.79
CA LEU A 28 -5.59 19.26 3.95
C LEU A 28 -4.67 20.06 3.02
N LEU A 29 -3.38 19.69 2.90
CA LEU A 29 -2.47 20.32 1.95
C LEU A 29 -2.99 20.21 0.51
N HIS A 30 -3.56 19.08 0.15
CA HIS A 30 -4.12 18.88 -1.18
C HIS A 30 -5.42 19.67 -1.40
N THR A 31 -6.37 19.59 -0.47
CA THR A 31 -7.72 20.16 -0.67
C THR A 31 -7.82 21.65 -0.39
N PHE A 32 -7.12 22.17 0.64
CA PHE A 32 -7.16 23.59 0.99
C PHE A 32 -6.10 24.43 0.29
N MET A 33 -4.89 23.87 0.14
CA MET A 33 -3.78 24.61 -0.50
C MET A 33 -3.70 24.36 -2.00
N GLY A 34 -4.52 23.43 -2.55
CA GLY A 34 -4.51 23.11 -3.97
C GLY A 34 -3.23 22.43 -4.46
N ILE A 35 -2.39 21.91 -3.55
CA ILE A 35 -1.14 21.24 -3.89
C ILE A 35 -1.47 19.90 -4.56
N PRO A 36 -0.84 19.54 -5.70
CA PRO A 36 -1.03 18.22 -6.31
C PRO A 36 -0.81 17.10 -5.31
N ALA A 37 -1.66 16.05 -5.31
CA ALA A 37 -1.68 15.00 -4.29
C ALA A 37 -0.32 14.31 -4.11
N ILE A 38 0.40 14.06 -5.21
CA ILE A 38 1.73 13.45 -5.18
C ILE A 38 2.73 14.37 -4.45
N LEU A 39 2.69 15.68 -4.74
CA LEU A 39 3.59 16.65 -4.12
C LEU A 39 3.26 16.83 -2.62
N ALA A 40 1.97 16.87 -2.26
CA ALA A 40 1.53 16.92 -0.87
C ALA A 40 2.03 15.70 -0.07
N GLY A 41 2.00 14.50 -0.69
CA GLY A 41 2.56 13.28 -0.11
C GLY A 41 4.07 13.37 0.12
N ILE A 42 4.82 13.87 -0.85
CA ILE A 42 6.28 14.05 -0.74
C ILE A 42 6.63 15.06 0.37
N LEU A 43 5.91 16.17 0.45
CA LEU A 43 6.11 17.19 1.50
C LEU A 43 5.86 16.60 2.90
N THR A 44 4.77 15.86 3.06
CA THR A 44 4.46 15.18 4.33
C THR A 44 5.53 14.15 4.67
N GLN A 45 6.01 13.37 3.69
CA GLN A 45 7.08 12.39 3.89
C GLN A 45 8.37 13.05 4.37
N LEU A 46 8.78 14.18 3.77
CA LEU A 46 9.98 14.93 4.18
C LEU A 46 9.85 15.49 5.59
N ALA A 47 8.67 16.05 5.91
CA ALA A 47 8.41 16.57 7.26
C ALA A 47 8.47 15.43 8.30
N LEU A 48 7.82 14.31 8.02
CA LEU A 48 7.82 13.13 8.91
C LEU A 48 9.21 12.53 9.09
N TYR A 49 10.04 12.53 8.05
CA TYR A 49 11.42 12.06 8.18
C TYR A 49 12.16 12.80 9.30
N SER A 50 12.07 14.13 9.31
CA SER A 50 12.73 14.97 10.33
C SER A 50 12.12 14.78 11.71
N ILE A 51 10.80 14.67 11.81
CA ILE A 51 10.08 14.43 13.06
C ILE A 51 10.47 13.07 13.64
N ASN A 52 10.43 12.02 12.82
CA ASN A 52 10.79 10.67 13.23
C ASN A 52 12.24 10.58 13.69
N LEU A 53 13.17 11.22 12.98
CA LEU A 53 14.57 11.25 13.35
C LEU A 53 14.77 11.93 14.72
N LYS A 54 14.03 13.02 14.97
CA LYS A 54 14.07 13.72 16.26
C LYS A 54 13.49 12.87 17.41
N ILE A 55 12.40 12.16 17.17
CA ILE A 55 11.76 11.29 18.18
C ILE A 55 12.61 10.05 18.45
N MET A 56 13.16 9.42 17.42
CA MET A 56 13.97 8.21 17.54
C MET A 56 15.38 8.49 18.06
N GLY A 57 15.89 9.71 17.88
CA GLY A 57 17.26 10.11 18.26
C GLY A 57 18.36 9.46 17.41
N LYS A 58 18.04 8.40 16.63
CA LYS A 58 18.93 7.66 15.74
C LYS A 58 18.18 7.29 14.46
N ALA A 59 18.90 7.12 13.36
CA ALA A 59 18.31 6.70 12.10
C ALA A 59 17.75 5.27 12.16
N ASN A 60 18.37 4.40 12.95
CA ASN A 60 17.98 3.02 13.18
C ASN A 60 17.87 2.74 14.67
N GLN A 61 16.72 2.25 15.11
CA GLN A 61 16.43 1.90 16.49
C GLN A 61 16.10 0.42 16.59
N SER A 62 16.91 -0.34 17.33
CA SER A 62 16.63 -1.75 17.60
C SER A 62 15.47 -1.90 18.58
N ILE A 63 14.56 -2.82 18.26
CA ILE A 63 13.45 -3.22 19.13
C ILE A 63 13.90 -4.49 19.87
N ASN A 64 13.85 -4.47 21.20
CA ASN A 64 14.27 -5.61 22.00
C ASN A 64 13.20 -6.71 21.94
N VAL A 65 13.33 -7.61 20.94
CA VAL A 65 12.37 -8.68 20.63
C VAL A 65 12.24 -9.67 21.78
N ASP A 66 13.30 -9.83 22.59
CA ASP A 66 13.35 -10.77 23.72
C ASP A 66 12.56 -10.30 24.94
N LYS A 67 12.41 -8.99 25.11
CA LYS A 67 11.74 -8.39 26.27
C LYS A 67 10.23 -8.28 26.06
N TYR A 68 9.81 -8.31 24.81
CA TYR A 68 8.44 -7.99 24.42
C TYR A 68 7.84 -9.11 23.58
N GLY A 69 6.68 -9.71 23.94
CA GLY A 69 5.91 -10.69 23.14
C GLY A 69 5.28 -10.03 21.91
N LEU A 70 5.92 -9.92 20.77
CA LEU A 70 5.45 -9.23 19.56
C LEU A 70 4.36 -10.06 18.84
N LEU A 71 3.39 -9.40 18.18
CA LEU A 71 2.30 -10.07 17.46
C LEU A 71 2.83 -10.90 16.28
N ILE A 72 3.90 -10.44 15.63
CA ILE A 72 4.58 -11.14 14.54
C ILE A 72 6.06 -11.27 14.92
N SER A 73 6.34 -12.09 15.95
CA SER A 73 7.71 -12.42 16.32
C SER A 73 8.04 -13.83 15.86
N LEU A 74 9.23 -14.00 15.30
CA LEU A 74 9.82 -15.32 14.99
C LEU A 74 9.86 -16.26 16.22
N ARG A 75 9.72 -15.77 17.44
CA ARG A 75 9.73 -16.53 18.67
C ARG A 75 8.40 -17.26 18.95
N TRP A 76 7.26 -16.61 18.67
CA TRP A 76 5.93 -17.25 18.82
C TRP A 76 5.77 -18.44 17.89
N VAL A 77 6.41 -18.39 16.73
CA VAL A 77 6.43 -19.46 15.75
C VAL A 77 7.19 -20.69 16.27
N LYS A 78 8.22 -20.50 17.13
CA LYS A 78 8.97 -21.60 17.75
C LYS A 78 8.17 -22.33 18.83
N GLU A 79 7.36 -21.62 19.62
CA GLU A 79 6.56 -22.23 20.70
C GLU A 79 5.33 -22.97 20.18
N PHE A 80 4.75 -22.59 19.04
CA PHE A 80 3.55 -23.22 18.46
C PHE A 80 3.86 -24.26 17.38
N ALA A 81 5.09 -24.74 17.23
CA ALA A 81 5.53 -25.72 16.22
C ALA A 81 5.18 -25.36 14.74
N LEU A 82 4.69 -24.19 14.47
CA LEU A 82 4.42 -23.66 13.14
C LEU A 82 5.68 -22.93 12.65
N HIS A 83 6.52 -23.61 11.90
CA HIS A 83 7.83 -23.14 11.41
C HIS A 83 7.77 -21.95 10.43
N ASN A 84 6.59 -21.44 10.08
CA ASN A 84 6.46 -20.38 9.09
C ASN A 84 5.62 -19.19 9.59
N PRO A 85 6.19 -17.96 9.67
CA PRO A 85 5.44 -16.75 9.94
C PRO A 85 4.38 -16.42 8.87
N ILE A 86 4.36 -17.18 7.77
CA ILE A 86 3.46 -17.02 6.62
C ILE A 86 1.99 -17.07 7.06
N ILE A 87 1.63 -17.99 7.96
CA ILE A 87 0.23 -18.14 8.40
C ILE A 87 -0.25 -16.88 9.15
N MET A 88 0.60 -16.31 10.03
CA MET A 88 0.29 -15.07 10.75
C MET A 88 0.16 -13.88 9.81
N VAL A 89 1.04 -13.79 8.80
CA VAL A 89 0.98 -12.73 7.78
C VAL A 89 -0.28 -12.89 6.93
N ILE A 90 -0.64 -14.10 6.52
CA ILE A 90 -1.89 -14.37 5.77
C ILE A 90 -3.10 -13.99 6.61
N LEU A 91 -3.14 -14.37 7.88
CA LEU A 91 -4.24 -14.03 8.78
C LEU A 91 -4.36 -12.51 8.95
N ALA A 92 -3.25 -11.82 9.20
CA ALA A 92 -3.23 -10.36 9.33
C ALA A 92 -3.72 -9.67 8.04
N THR A 93 -3.26 -10.14 6.88
CA THR A 93 -3.69 -9.63 5.57
C THR A 93 -5.18 -9.89 5.35
N ALA A 94 -5.69 -11.07 5.70
CA ALA A 94 -7.10 -11.40 5.58
C ALA A 94 -7.98 -10.52 6.49
N VAL A 95 -7.53 -10.24 7.71
CA VAL A 95 -8.23 -9.32 8.64
C VAL A 95 -8.26 -7.92 8.07
N VAL A 96 -7.13 -7.41 7.56
CA VAL A 96 -7.05 -6.06 6.95
C VAL A 96 -7.98 -5.98 5.73
N ILE A 97 -7.97 -6.98 4.84
CA ILE A 97 -8.86 -7.04 3.67
C ILE A 97 -10.32 -7.08 4.12
N GLY A 98 -10.66 -7.87 5.14
CA GLY A 98 -12.01 -7.96 5.70
C GLY A 98 -12.51 -6.62 6.25
N VAL A 99 -11.67 -5.93 7.04
CA VAL A 99 -11.99 -4.60 7.58
C VAL A 99 -12.17 -3.57 6.47
N LEU A 100 -11.29 -3.57 5.47
CA LEU A 100 -11.39 -2.67 4.31
C LEU A 100 -12.63 -2.97 3.47
N TYR A 101 -12.94 -4.23 3.25
CA TYR A 101 -14.13 -4.63 2.51
C TYR A 101 -15.40 -4.14 3.20
N TRP A 102 -15.48 -4.32 4.53
CA TRP A 102 -16.58 -3.79 5.33
C TRP A 102 -16.64 -2.26 5.27
N PHE A 103 -15.52 -1.57 5.48
CA PHE A 103 -15.44 -0.10 5.44
C PHE A 103 -15.87 0.46 4.07
N PHE A 104 -15.36 -0.09 2.98
CA PHE A 104 -15.71 0.35 1.63
C PHE A 104 -17.12 -0.05 1.18
N GLY A 105 -17.80 -0.90 1.94
CA GLY A 105 -19.23 -1.19 1.81
C GLY A 105 -20.14 -0.19 2.52
N THR A 106 -19.60 0.65 3.42
CA THR A 106 -20.37 1.72 4.09
C THR A 106 -20.64 2.90 3.14
N GLU A 107 -21.57 3.78 3.51
CA GLU A 107 -21.86 5.01 2.75
C GLU A 107 -20.60 5.88 2.53
N LEU A 108 -19.80 6.05 3.58
CA LEU A 108 -18.52 6.79 3.50
C LEU A 108 -17.56 6.13 2.51
N GLY A 109 -17.40 4.82 2.59
CA GLY A 109 -16.54 4.07 1.69
C GLY A 109 -17.02 4.11 0.24
N CYS A 110 -18.33 4.01 0.01
CA CYS A 110 -18.92 4.19 -1.31
C CYS A 110 -18.70 5.62 -1.83
N GLY A 111 -18.84 6.64 -0.97
CA GLY A 111 -18.55 8.03 -1.31
C GLY A 111 -17.10 8.27 -1.73
N ILE A 112 -16.14 7.66 -1.04
CA ILE A 112 -14.71 7.72 -1.40
C ILE A 112 -14.47 7.07 -2.77
N ARG A 113 -15.05 5.90 -3.02
CA ARG A 113 -14.92 5.18 -4.29
C ARG A 113 -15.54 5.95 -5.45
N ALA A 114 -16.73 6.52 -5.25
CA ALA A 114 -17.40 7.36 -6.24
C ALA A 114 -16.57 8.61 -6.57
N THR A 115 -16.04 9.28 -5.54
CA THR A 115 -15.17 10.46 -5.68
C THR A 115 -13.89 10.13 -6.45
N GLY A 116 -13.28 8.98 -6.17
CA GLY A 116 -12.08 8.51 -6.88
C GLY A 116 -12.35 8.15 -8.34
N SER A 117 -13.54 7.65 -8.66
CA SER A 117 -13.93 7.29 -10.03
C SER A 117 -14.24 8.53 -10.89
N ASN A 118 -15.09 9.42 -10.39
CA ASN A 118 -15.48 10.66 -11.10
C ASN A 118 -15.87 11.76 -10.08
N PRO A 119 -14.95 12.67 -9.77
CA PRO A 119 -15.20 13.75 -8.81
C PRO A 119 -16.32 14.71 -9.26
N ALA A 120 -16.45 14.98 -10.56
CA ALA A 120 -17.46 15.89 -11.09
C ALA A 120 -18.86 15.31 -10.92
N MET A 121 -19.03 14.03 -11.23
CA MET A 121 -20.30 13.32 -11.04
C MET A 121 -20.66 13.24 -9.56
N SER A 122 -19.70 12.95 -8.68
CA SER A 122 -19.92 12.87 -7.24
C SER A 122 -20.41 14.20 -6.65
N ARG A 123 -19.84 15.33 -7.11
CA ARG A 123 -20.32 16.67 -6.72
C ARG A 123 -21.75 16.95 -7.21
N ALA A 124 -22.07 16.54 -8.42
CA ALA A 124 -23.42 16.68 -8.97
C ALA A 124 -24.46 15.90 -8.16
N GLN A 125 -24.06 14.81 -7.52
CA GLN A 125 -24.86 14.02 -6.59
C GLN A 125 -24.89 14.57 -5.15
N GLY A 126 -24.32 15.75 -4.89
CA GLY A 126 -24.26 16.37 -3.56
C GLY A 126 -23.19 15.81 -2.62
N ILE A 127 -22.29 14.95 -3.11
CA ILE A 127 -21.23 14.36 -2.29
C ILE A 127 -20.10 15.38 -2.09
N ASN A 128 -19.69 15.59 -0.83
CA ASN A 128 -18.54 16.43 -0.52
C ASN A 128 -17.22 15.72 -0.90
N THR A 129 -16.74 16.01 -2.11
CA THR A 129 -15.52 15.37 -2.65
C THR A 129 -14.26 15.71 -1.86
N ASN A 130 -14.16 16.95 -1.30
CA ASN A 130 -12.99 17.35 -0.53
C ASN A 130 -12.88 16.54 0.76
N PHE A 131 -13.99 16.37 1.47
CA PHE A 131 -14.04 15.51 2.67
C PHE A 131 -13.64 14.06 2.34
N ASN A 132 -14.17 13.51 1.26
CA ASN A 132 -13.89 12.13 0.84
C ASN A 132 -12.42 11.93 0.44
N ILE A 133 -11.80 12.92 -0.21
CA ILE A 133 -10.37 12.89 -0.55
C ILE A 133 -9.52 12.89 0.72
N VAL A 134 -9.81 13.81 1.66
CA VAL A 134 -9.08 13.88 2.94
C VAL A 134 -9.23 12.58 3.73
N LEU A 135 -10.45 12.04 3.82
CA LEU A 135 -10.72 10.80 4.53
C LEU A 135 -10.02 9.60 3.86
N GLY A 136 -10.05 9.54 2.53
CA GLY A 136 -9.34 8.50 1.77
C GLY A 136 -7.83 8.52 1.99
N LEU A 137 -7.21 9.71 1.99
CA LEU A 137 -5.80 9.89 2.28
C LEU A 137 -5.47 9.54 3.75
N ALA A 138 -6.34 9.89 4.69
CA ALA A 138 -6.18 9.55 6.10
C ALA A 138 -6.17 8.02 6.30
N VAL A 139 -7.16 7.32 5.76
CA VAL A 139 -7.27 5.85 5.84
C VAL A 139 -6.07 5.18 5.16
N SER A 140 -5.66 5.66 3.99
CA SER A 140 -4.50 5.13 3.26
C SER A 140 -3.22 5.25 4.08
N ASN A 141 -2.94 6.42 4.65
CA ASN A 141 -1.75 6.62 5.50
C ASN A 141 -1.81 5.80 6.80
N ALA A 142 -3.00 5.59 7.38
CA ALA A 142 -3.18 4.71 8.53
C ALA A 142 -2.77 3.26 8.21
N LEU A 143 -3.13 2.76 7.03
CA LEU A 143 -2.73 1.42 6.57
C LEU A 143 -1.22 1.33 6.33
N VAL A 144 -0.62 2.36 5.74
CA VAL A 144 0.84 2.43 5.57
C VAL A 144 1.56 2.42 6.91
N ALA A 145 1.09 3.19 7.89
CA ALA A 145 1.65 3.22 9.23
C ALA A 145 1.49 1.87 9.96
N LEU A 146 0.33 1.22 9.82
CA LEU A 146 0.10 -0.13 10.35
C LEU A 146 1.08 -1.14 9.73
N SER A 147 1.25 -1.11 8.42
CA SER A 147 2.21 -1.97 7.70
C SER A 147 3.63 -1.73 8.17
N GLY A 148 4.05 -0.47 8.33
CA GLY A 148 5.37 -0.11 8.87
C GLY A 148 5.60 -0.61 10.31
N ALA A 149 4.57 -0.52 11.17
CA ALA A 149 4.62 -1.02 12.53
C ALA A 149 4.75 -2.56 12.57
N LEU A 150 4.01 -3.28 11.73
CA LEU A 150 4.10 -4.74 11.62
C LEU A 150 5.47 -5.17 11.07
N LEU A 151 5.98 -4.45 10.07
CA LEU A 151 7.29 -4.73 9.48
C LEU A 151 8.42 -4.49 10.50
N SER A 152 8.36 -3.43 11.29
CA SER A 152 9.34 -3.15 12.34
C SER A 152 9.32 -4.20 13.45
N GLN A 153 8.15 -4.73 13.79
CA GLN A 153 8.02 -5.86 14.72
C GLN A 153 8.63 -7.15 14.16
N TYR A 154 8.40 -7.42 12.88
CA TYR A 154 8.95 -8.60 12.20
C TYR A 154 10.48 -8.55 12.10
N GLN A 155 11.03 -7.40 11.72
CA GLN A 155 12.48 -7.22 11.56
C GLN A 155 13.23 -7.03 12.87
N GLY A 156 12.53 -6.65 13.97
CA GLY A 156 13.14 -6.35 15.25
C GLY A 156 13.88 -5.02 15.30
N PHE A 157 13.73 -4.16 14.30
CA PHE A 157 14.27 -2.81 14.28
C PHE A 157 13.37 -1.87 13.48
N ALA A 158 13.45 -0.58 13.77
CA ALA A 158 12.80 0.49 13.01
C ALA A 158 13.86 1.41 12.41
N ASP A 159 13.82 1.62 11.11
CA ASP A 159 14.68 2.53 10.37
C ASP A 159 13.86 3.62 9.71
N VAL A 160 14.31 4.87 9.81
CA VAL A 160 13.60 6.02 9.20
C VAL A 160 13.55 5.91 7.68
N GLY A 161 14.47 5.16 7.08
CA GLY A 161 14.56 4.93 5.64
C GLY A 161 13.74 3.74 5.11
N MET A 162 13.09 2.95 5.96
CA MET A 162 12.37 1.72 5.56
C MET A 162 11.33 1.93 4.45
N GLY A 163 10.65 3.09 4.45
CA GLY A 163 9.64 3.43 3.45
C GLY A 163 10.20 3.92 2.10
N ARG A 164 11.51 4.10 1.98
CA ARG A 164 12.12 4.60 0.73
C ARG A 164 12.01 3.55 -0.37
N GLY A 165 11.33 3.93 -1.45
CA GLY A 165 11.09 3.02 -2.58
C GLY A 165 9.82 2.18 -2.46
N ALA A 166 9.15 2.17 -1.30
CA ALA A 166 7.90 1.42 -1.11
C ALA A 166 6.79 1.85 -2.08
N ILE A 167 6.76 3.11 -2.52
CA ILE A 167 5.83 3.61 -3.54
C ILE A 167 5.99 2.83 -4.85
N VAL A 168 7.22 2.60 -5.30
CA VAL A 168 7.51 1.88 -6.55
C VAL A 168 7.06 0.42 -6.44
N ILE A 169 7.37 -0.22 -5.30
CA ILE A 169 6.97 -1.60 -5.01
C ILE A 169 5.44 -1.71 -4.95
N GLY A 170 4.78 -0.78 -4.27
CA GLY A 170 3.33 -0.74 -4.15
C GLY A 170 2.63 -0.58 -5.50
N LEU A 171 3.10 0.35 -6.34
CA LEU A 171 2.60 0.52 -7.70
C LEU A 171 2.80 -0.74 -8.56
N ALA A 172 3.97 -1.35 -8.47
CA ALA A 172 4.26 -2.60 -9.16
C ALA A 172 3.30 -3.72 -8.73
N ALA A 173 3.08 -3.88 -7.43
CA ALA A 173 2.16 -4.88 -6.88
C ALA A 173 0.73 -4.71 -7.40
N VAL A 174 0.23 -3.47 -7.43
CA VAL A 174 -1.11 -3.16 -7.97
C VAL A 174 -1.18 -3.52 -9.44
N ILE A 175 -0.21 -3.07 -10.25
CA ILE A 175 -0.23 -3.27 -11.70
C ILE A 175 -0.08 -4.75 -12.06
N ILE A 176 0.83 -5.47 -11.39
CA ILE A 176 0.99 -6.93 -11.58
C ILE A 176 -0.31 -7.65 -11.19
N GLY A 177 -0.89 -7.28 -10.04
CA GLY A 177 -2.14 -7.85 -9.57
C GLY A 177 -3.28 -7.61 -10.56
N GLU A 178 -3.46 -6.38 -11.05
CA GLU A 178 -4.48 -6.06 -12.02
C GLU A 178 -4.23 -6.73 -13.37
N ALA A 179 -2.99 -6.71 -13.87
CA ALA A 179 -2.67 -7.29 -15.18
C ALA A 179 -2.93 -8.80 -15.25
N LEU A 180 -2.64 -9.52 -14.17
CA LEU A 180 -2.79 -10.98 -14.11
C LEU A 180 -4.20 -11.43 -13.72
N PHE A 181 -4.82 -10.75 -12.76
CA PHE A 181 -6.05 -11.23 -12.12
C PHE A 181 -7.31 -10.43 -12.47
N SER A 182 -7.24 -9.33 -13.22
CA SER A 182 -8.41 -8.48 -13.55
C SER A 182 -9.52 -9.21 -14.28
N ARG A 183 -9.19 -10.26 -15.05
CA ARG A 183 -10.17 -11.07 -15.76
C ARG A 183 -10.90 -12.08 -14.89
N ILE A 184 -10.32 -12.43 -13.73
CA ILE A 184 -10.82 -13.47 -12.84
C ILE A 184 -11.54 -12.81 -11.65
N PHE A 185 -11.01 -11.72 -11.13
CA PHE A 185 -11.46 -11.06 -9.92
C PHE A 185 -12.28 -9.81 -10.22
N HIS A 186 -13.61 -9.98 -10.27
CA HIS A 186 -14.54 -8.89 -10.53
C HIS A 186 -15.01 -8.18 -9.25
N ASN A 187 -14.99 -8.87 -8.10
CA ASN A 187 -15.41 -8.32 -6.82
C ASN A 187 -14.33 -7.43 -6.19
N PHE A 188 -14.75 -6.39 -5.45
CA PHE A 188 -13.84 -5.46 -4.79
C PHE A 188 -12.89 -6.16 -3.79
N ALA A 189 -13.39 -7.11 -2.98
CA ALA A 189 -12.55 -7.90 -2.09
C ALA A 189 -11.48 -8.70 -2.84
N LEU A 190 -11.86 -9.33 -3.96
CA LEU A 190 -10.95 -10.10 -4.79
C LEU A 190 -9.89 -9.21 -5.47
N LYS A 191 -10.24 -7.94 -5.79
CA LYS A 191 -9.25 -6.97 -6.26
C LYS A 191 -8.21 -6.62 -5.20
N MET A 192 -8.59 -6.53 -3.93
CA MET A 192 -7.60 -6.37 -2.84
C MET A 192 -6.71 -7.59 -2.68
N VAL A 193 -7.27 -8.79 -2.82
CA VAL A 193 -6.48 -10.03 -2.84
C VAL A 193 -5.51 -10.05 -4.03
N SER A 194 -5.94 -9.57 -5.21
CA SER A 194 -5.06 -9.51 -6.38
C SER A 194 -3.84 -8.63 -6.18
N VAL A 195 -3.98 -7.51 -5.46
CA VAL A 195 -2.85 -6.64 -5.10
C VAL A 195 -1.87 -7.36 -4.18
N SER A 196 -2.39 -8.10 -3.18
CA SER A 196 -1.55 -8.91 -2.29
C SER A 196 -0.79 -10.00 -3.04
N LEU A 197 -1.45 -10.70 -3.96
CA LEU A 197 -0.81 -11.69 -4.84
C LEU A 197 0.20 -11.04 -5.78
N GLY A 198 -0.10 -9.85 -6.32
CA GLY A 198 0.84 -9.07 -7.13
C GLY A 198 2.12 -8.71 -6.37
N ALA A 199 2.01 -8.35 -5.08
CA ALA A 199 3.15 -8.10 -4.23
C ALA A 199 4.00 -9.37 -4.04
N ILE A 200 3.37 -10.51 -3.79
CA ILE A 200 4.06 -11.79 -3.66
C ILE A 200 4.83 -12.13 -4.94
N ILE A 201 4.18 -12.00 -6.09
CA ILE A 201 4.80 -12.27 -7.39
C ILE A 201 5.99 -11.32 -7.62
N TYR A 202 5.83 -10.05 -7.30
CA TYR A 202 6.94 -9.08 -7.39
C TYR A 202 8.16 -9.53 -6.56
N TYR A 203 7.95 -9.91 -5.29
CA TYR A 203 9.04 -10.38 -4.44
C TYR A 203 9.65 -11.70 -4.89
N ILE A 204 8.84 -12.62 -5.44
CA ILE A 204 9.36 -13.86 -6.04
C ILE A 204 10.28 -13.55 -7.22
N VAL A 205 9.90 -12.63 -8.10
CA VAL A 205 10.73 -12.23 -9.25
C VAL A 205 12.05 -11.62 -8.77
N ILE A 206 12.00 -10.71 -7.78
CA ILE A 206 13.22 -10.12 -7.21
C ILE A 206 14.12 -11.19 -6.58
N GLN A 207 13.54 -12.12 -5.82
CA GLN A 207 14.30 -13.20 -5.18
C GLN A 207 14.93 -14.14 -6.20
N LEU A 208 14.22 -14.45 -7.28
CA LEU A 208 14.72 -15.29 -8.36
C LEU A 208 15.93 -14.64 -9.05
N VAL A 209 15.85 -13.34 -9.30
CA VAL A 209 16.98 -12.60 -9.90
C VAL A 209 18.19 -12.56 -8.97
N LEU A 210 17.99 -12.43 -7.66
CA LEU A 210 19.08 -12.50 -6.68
C LEU A 210 19.74 -13.88 -6.65
N THR A 211 18.95 -14.96 -6.75
CA THR A 211 19.49 -16.32 -6.79
C THR A 211 20.29 -16.62 -8.06
N LEU A 212 20.04 -15.87 -9.14
CA LEU A 212 20.85 -15.93 -10.37
C LEU A 212 22.24 -15.27 -10.26
N GLY A 213 22.61 -14.78 -9.06
CA GLY A 213 23.93 -14.23 -8.76
C GLY A 213 24.07 -12.73 -9.04
N PHE A 214 22.97 -12.00 -9.21
CA PHE A 214 23.03 -10.54 -9.30
C PHE A 214 23.36 -9.90 -7.95
N ASP A 215 24.21 -8.89 -7.97
CA ASP A 215 24.67 -8.18 -6.78
C ASP A 215 23.52 -7.51 -6.04
N ALA A 216 23.46 -7.67 -4.71
CA ALA A 216 22.44 -7.03 -3.85
C ALA A 216 22.47 -5.48 -3.97
N ASN A 217 23.61 -4.90 -4.34
CA ASN A 217 23.74 -3.47 -4.60
C ASN A 217 22.93 -3.00 -5.82
N LEU A 218 22.66 -3.91 -6.76
CA LEU A 218 21.86 -3.64 -7.95
C LEU A 218 20.34 -3.83 -7.73
N LEU A 219 19.90 -4.18 -6.52
CA LEU A 219 18.50 -4.41 -6.20
C LEU A 219 17.57 -3.24 -6.59
N LYS A 220 18.03 -2.01 -6.40
CA LYS A 220 17.22 -0.82 -6.77
C LYS A 220 17.09 -0.67 -8.29
N LEU A 221 18.15 -0.93 -9.02
CA LEU A 221 18.14 -0.90 -10.49
C LEU A 221 17.27 -2.03 -11.03
N LEU A 222 17.39 -3.22 -10.47
CA LEU A 222 16.60 -4.40 -10.81
C LEU A 222 15.12 -4.18 -10.55
N SER A 223 14.75 -3.68 -9.36
CA SER A 223 13.36 -3.38 -9.03
C SER A 223 12.76 -2.35 -9.98
N ALA A 224 13.50 -1.29 -10.31
CA ALA A 224 13.07 -0.30 -11.28
C ALA A 224 12.86 -0.90 -12.68
N SER A 225 13.77 -1.78 -13.12
CA SER A 225 13.67 -2.46 -14.42
C SER A 225 12.47 -3.40 -14.48
N VAL A 226 12.23 -4.20 -13.43
CA VAL A 226 11.08 -5.09 -13.32
C VAL A 226 9.78 -4.29 -13.38
N VAL A 227 9.69 -3.20 -12.62
CA VAL A 227 8.52 -2.31 -12.62
C VAL A 227 8.30 -1.69 -14.01
N ALA A 228 9.36 -1.21 -14.65
CA ALA A 228 9.28 -0.62 -16.00
C ALA A 228 8.73 -1.63 -17.03
N VAL A 229 9.20 -2.88 -16.98
CA VAL A 229 8.71 -3.94 -17.87
C VAL A 229 7.22 -4.21 -17.62
N PHE A 230 6.81 -4.38 -16.35
CA PHE A 230 5.39 -4.61 -16.03
C PHE A 230 4.48 -3.43 -16.39
N LEU A 231 4.96 -2.20 -16.27
CA LEU A 231 4.24 -1.01 -16.71
C LEU A 231 4.13 -0.91 -18.24
N ALA A 232 5.15 -1.38 -18.97
CA ALA A 232 5.16 -1.37 -20.43
C ALA A 232 4.20 -2.42 -21.03
N VAL A 233 3.98 -3.55 -20.35
CA VAL A 233 3.10 -4.64 -20.85
C VAL A 233 1.67 -4.18 -21.16
N PRO A 234 0.92 -3.48 -20.29
CA PRO A 234 -0.42 -2.98 -20.61
C PRO A 234 -0.42 -2.01 -21.80
N TYR A 235 0.57 -1.13 -21.87
CA TYR A 235 0.73 -0.18 -22.96
C TYR A 235 0.96 -0.88 -24.30
N TRP A 236 1.88 -1.83 -24.35
CA TRP A 236 2.17 -2.61 -25.55
C TRP A 236 0.97 -3.46 -25.96
N LYS A 237 0.27 -4.07 -24.98
CA LYS A 237 -0.95 -4.83 -25.26
C LYS A 237 -2.05 -3.95 -25.86
N GLY A 238 -2.23 -2.73 -25.35
CA GLY A 238 -3.17 -1.75 -25.92
C GLY A 238 -2.78 -1.30 -27.33
N LYS A 239 -1.48 -1.11 -27.59
CA LYS A 239 -1.00 -0.60 -28.88
C LYS A 239 -0.91 -1.68 -29.98
N TYR A 240 -0.48 -2.88 -29.63
CA TYR A 240 -0.18 -3.93 -30.61
C TYR A 240 -1.26 -5.02 -30.70
N PHE A 241 -2.04 -5.24 -29.64
CA PHE A 241 -3.05 -6.30 -29.57
C PHE A 241 -4.50 -5.79 -29.52
N SER A 242 -4.76 -4.50 -29.38
CA SER A 242 -6.10 -3.97 -29.62
C SER A 242 -6.32 -3.97 -31.13
N LYS A 243 -7.27 -4.78 -31.59
CA LYS A 243 -7.78 -4.71 -32.95
C LYS A 243 -8.17 -3.27 -33.26
N PRO A 244 -7.78 -2.69 -34.42
CA PRO A 244 -8.20 -1.34 -34.77
C PRO A 244 -9.73 -1.32 -34.73
N VAL A 245 -10.28 -0.56 -33.80
CA VAL A 245 -11.72 -0.24 -33.84
C VAL A 245 -11.95 0.40 -35.17
N LYS A 246 -12.73 -0.26 -36.02
CA LYS A 246 -13.05 0.17 -37.37
C LYS A 246 -13.49 1.63 -37.32
N LYS A 247 -12.66 2.54 -37.78
CA LYS A 247 -13.00 3.90 -38.21
C LYS A 247 -14.02 3.93 -39.37
N ALA A 248 -14.45 2.76 -39.82
CA ALA A 248 -15.33 2.56 -40.97
C ALA A 248 -16.84 2.80 -40.71
N LYS A 249 -17.25 3.27 -39.52
CA LYS A 249 -18.66 3.61 -39.29
C LYS A 249 -18.92 5.10 -39.10
N GLU A 250 -17.89 5.93 -38.98
CA GLU A 250 -18.09 7.37 -38.89
C GLU A 250 -18.11 8.05 -40.27
N ASP A 251 -17.33 7.52 -41.22
CA ASP A 251 -17.29 8.06 -42.57
C ASP A 251 -18.54 7.67 -43.38
N ALA A 252 -19.26 6.61 -43.01
CA ALA A 252 -20.52 6.18 -43.67
C ALA A 252 -21.77 6.89 -43.11
N LYS A 253 -21.64 7.76 -42.13
CA LYS A 253 -22.75 8.54 -41.55
C LYS A 253 -22.68 10.02 -41.91
N ASN A 254 -21.59 10.43 -42.58
CA ASN A 254 -21.37 11.80 -43.06
C ASN A 254 -21.28 11.86 -44.60
N ALA A 255 -21.66 10.80 -45.30
CA ALA A 255 -21.96 10.74 -46.73
C ALA A 255 -23.45 10.46 -46.91
#